data_bac63ef7f39e2bfa2d183fa4fe024ed0
#
_entry.id   bac63ef7f39e2bfa2d183fa4fe024ed0
#
_cell.length_a   1.000
_cell.length_b   1.000
_cell.length_c   1.000
_cell.angle_alpha   90.00
_cell.angle_beta   90.00
_cell.angle_gamma   90.00
#
_symmetry.space_group_name_H-M   'P 1'
#
loop_
_entity.id
_entity.type
_entity.pdbx_description
1 polymer ?
#
loop_
_entity_poly.entity_id
_entity_poly.type
_entity_poly.pdbx_seq_one_letter_code
_entity_poly.pdbx_strand_id
1 'polypeptide(L)'
;MSECVTIIRSLDGRLQVSHRKGLPHFIYCRVWRWPDLQSHHELKPLDCCRFPFSAKENEVCINPYHYKRVESPVLPSVLVPRHSEYPNVGSVTSSSPTVTPCGGGGGGSSNTTGGAGRPVSGLSVFSQMTEPSMPYNVSYPQGFSSSSPTGMSSGRSLNDSGVVPSMSSPNRVSALQSPYPTCPNPDSSAAGQKVHPVTYQEPKYWCSVVYYELNDRVGEAFNASQPSIIVDGFTDPSNNSDRFCLGLLSNVNRNSTIKNTLRHIGKGVHLYYVVGEVYAECLSDSSIFVQSRNCNYHHSFHPTTVCKYPPGCSLKIFSNQEFAHLLSRTVHHGFEAVYELTKMCTIRMSFVKGWGAEYHRQDVTSTPCWVEIHLNGPLQWLDRVLTQMGTPRNPISSVS
;
A
#
# COMPACT_ATOMS: atom_id res chain seq x y z
N MET A 1 -16.98 -35.06 -3.97
CA MET A 1 -15.83 -34.17 -3.70
C MET A 1 -14.62 -35.06 -3.41
N SER A 2 -13.45 -34.71 -3.91
CA SER A 2 -12.22 -35.47 -3.63
C SER A 2 -11.83 -35.31 -2.15
N GLU A 3 -11.11 -36.30 -1.61
CA GLU A 3 -10.58 -36.22 -0.24
C GLU A 3 -9.31 -35.35 -0.17
N CYS A 4 -9.00 -34.86 1.03
CA CYS A 4 -7.71 -34.18 1.25
C CYS A 4 -6.55 -35.16 1.07
N VAL A 5 -5.56 -34.75 0.31
CA VAL A 5 -4.27 -35.44 0.24
C VAL A 5 -3.30 -34.58 1.06
N THR A 6 -2.78 -35.13 2.15
CA THR A 6 -1.98 -34.34 3.10
C THR A 6 -0.53 -34.81 3.14
N ILE A 7 0.36 -33.87 3.49
CA ILE A 7 1.73 -34.14 3.90
C ILE A 7 2.00 -33.46 5.24
N ILE A 8 2.94 -34.00 5.98
CA ILE A 8 3.37 -33.42 7.26
C ILE A 8 4.02 -32.06 6.99
N ARG A 9 3.62 -31.06 7.78
CA ARG A 9 4.20 -29.71 7.73
C ARG A 9 5.59 -29.75 8.36
N SER A 10 6.61 -29.28 7.63
CA SER A 10 7.94 -29.04 8.17
C SER A 10 7.93 -27.86 9.15
N LEU A 11 8.95 -27.75 10.00
CA LEU A 11 9.09 -26.66 10.98
C LEU A 11 9.04 -25.27 10.36
N ASP A 12 9.60 -25.09 9.17
CA ASP A 12 9.56 -23.84 8.41
C ASP A 12 8.36 -23.75 7.45
N GLY A 13 7.46 -24.73 7.45
CA GLY A 13 6.28 -24.82 6.59
C GLY A 13 6.61 -25.03 5.10
N ARG A 14 7.87 -25.24 4.73
CA ARG A 14 8.33 -25.35 3.35
C ARG A 14 8.71 -26.78 2.98
N LEU A 15 8.35 -27.19 1.78
CA LEU A 15 8.78 -28.45 1.17
C LEU A 15 10.07 -28.20 0.39
N GLN A 16 11.07 -29.05 0.59
CA GLN A 16 12.29 -29.02 -0.19
C GLN A 16 12.14 -29.93 -1.41
N VAL A 17 12.20 -29.35 -2.61
CA VAL A 17 12.20 -30.09 -3.87
C VAL A 17 13.51 -29.77 -4.60
N SER A 18 14.35 -30.78 -4.78
CA SER A 18 15.71 -30.61 -5.29
C SER A 18 16.48 -29.61 -4.41
N HIS A 19 16.98 -28.53 -4.97
CA HIS A 19 17.74 -27.50 -4.24
C HIS A 19 16.89 -26.27 -3.85
N ARG A 20 15.56 -26.30 -4.07
CA ARG A 20 14.65 -25.18 -3.80
C ARG A 20 13.66 -25.53 -2.71
N LYS A 21 13.41 -24.57 -1.82
CA LYS A 21 12.36 -24.67 -0.82
C LYS A 21 11.13 -23.88 -1.28
N GLY A 22 9.95 -24.44 -1.13
CA GLY A 22 8.70 -23.78 -1.48
C GLY A 22 7.54 -24.29 -0.64
N LEU A 23 6.41 -23.59 -0.70
CA LEU A 23 5.21 -23.99 0.03
C LEU A 23 4.57 -25.21 -0.63
N PRO A 24 4.23 -26.28 0.12
CA PRO A 24 3.77 -27.53 -0.45
C PRO A 24 2.58 -27.38 -1.40
N HIS A 25 1.49 -26.77 -0.94
CA HIS A 25 0.27 -26.58 -1.73
C HIS A 25 0.53 -25.78 -3.02
N PHE A 26 1.41 -24.76 -2.95
CA PHE A 26 1.78 -23.96 -4.12
C PHE A 26 2.53 -24.79 -5.15
N ILE A 27 3.52 -25.60 -4.73
CA ILE A 27 4.29 -26.46 -5.63
C ILE A 27 3.36 -27.43 -6.36
N TYR A 28 2.48 -28.12 -5.62
CA TYR A 28 1.56 -29.08 -6.21
C TYR A 28 0.52 -28.43 -7.14
N CYS A 29 -0.04 -27.28 -6.76
CA CYS A 29 -0.95 -26.53 -7.62
C CYS A 29 -0.26 -26.06 -8.90
N ARG A 30 0.99 -25.62 -8.82
CA ARG A 30 1.76 -25.17 -9.99
C ARG A 30 2.10 -26.33 -10.94
N VAL A 31 2.47 -27.49 -10.40
CA VAL A 31 2.85 -28.65 -11.21
C VAL A 31 1.63 -29.29 -11.88
N TRP A 32 0.52 -29.42 -11.15
CA TRP A 32 -0.60 -30.27 -11.59
C TRP A 32 -1.82 -29.51 -12.12
N ARG A 33 -1.90 -28.18 -11.92
CA ARG A 33 -3.10 -27.44 -12.32
C ARG A 33 -2.83 -26.10 -13.01
N TRP A 34 -1.91 -25.29 -12.46
CA TRP A 34 -1.63 -23.94 -12.98
C TRP A 34 -0.13 -23.71 -13.14
N PRO A 35 0.46 -24.07 -14.27
CA PRO A 35 1.92 -23.95 -14.50
C PRO A 35 2.43 -22.50 -14.42
N ASP A 36 1.56 -21.55 -14.69
CA ASP A 36 1.83 -20.11 -14.68
C ASP A 36 1.65 -19.45 -13.31
N LEU A 37 1.32 -20.24 -12.28
CA LEU A 37 1.15 -19.74 -10.91
C LEU A 37 2.45 -19.12 -10.39
N GLN A 38 2.37 -17.85 -9.95
CA GLN A 38 3.55 -17.09 -9.53
C GLN A 38 3.71 -17.07 -7.99
N SER A 39 2.60 -17.08 -7.26
CA SER A 39 2.61 -16.99 -5.80
C SER A 39 1.50 -17.81 -5.15
N HIS A 40 1.77 -18.28 -3.92
CA HIS A 40 0.77 -18.96 -3.09
C HIS A 40 -0.42 -18.05 -2.69
N HIS A 41 -0.26 -16.72 -2.77
CA HIS A 41 -1.35 -15.77 -2.51
C HIS A 41 -2.43 -15.79 -3.60
N GLU A 42 -2.10 -16.31 -4.79
CA GLU A 42 -3.10 -16.57 -5.82
C GLU A 42 -4.02 -17.75 -5.48
N LEU A 43 -3.73 -18.49 -4.41
CA LEU A 43 -4.46 -19.68 -4.02
C LEU A 43 -5.30 -19.43 -2.77
N LYS A 44 -6.60 -19.68 -2.87
CA LYS A 44 -7.51 -19.77 -1.72
C LYS A 44 -8.00 -21.20 -1.56
N PRO A 45 -8.00 -21.75 -0.34
CA PRO A 45 -8.58 -23.06 -0.11
C PRO A 45 -10.10 -23.01 -0.34
N LEU A 46 -10.66 -24.12 -0.79
CA LEU A 46 -12.09 -24.33 -0.85
C LEU A 46 -12.60 -24.73 0.54
N ASP A 47 -13.88 -24.49 0.81
CA ASP A 47 -14.51 -24.79 2.10
C ASP A 47 -14.48 -26.29 2.45
N CYS A 48 -14.35 -27.17 1.45
CA CYS A 48 -14.19 -28.60 1.63
C CYS A 48 -12.77 -29.03 2.09
N CYS A 49 -11.79 -28.12 2.04
CA CYS A 49 -10.43 -28.44 2.45
C CYS A 49 -10.28 -28.36 3.98
N ARG A 50 -10.06 -29.52 4.61
CA ARG A 50 -9.90 -29.59 6.07
C ARG A 50 -8.51 -29.20 6.58
N PHE A 51 -7.47 -29.31 5.74
CA PHE A 51 -6.08 -29.05 6.11
C PHE A 51 -5.45 -27.98 5.22
N PRO A 52 -6.04 -26.76 5.11
CA PRO A 52 -5.45 -25.72 4.29
C PRO A 52 -4.12 -25.22 4.89
N PHE A 53 -3.21 -24.76 4.06
CA PHE A 53 -1.92 -24.23 4.53
C PHE A 53 -2.09 -23.10 5.57
N SER A 54 -3.14 -22.30 5.44
CA SER A 54 -3.48 -21.18 6.34
C SER A 54 -3.89 -21.60 7.74
N ALA A 55 -4.38 -22.85 7.93
CA ALA A 55 -4.81 -23.34 9.24
C ALA A 55 -3.63 -23.59 10.19
N LYS A 56 -2.39 -23.64 9.68
CA LYS A 56 -1.16 -23.89 10.47
C LYS A 56 -1.16 -25.20 11.28
N GLU A 57 -1.94 -26.16 10.85
CA GLU A 57 -1.98 -27.50 11.44
C GLU A 57 -0.73 -28.31 11.10
N ASN A 58 -0.57 -29.47 11.75
CA ASN A 58 0.57 -30.37 11.53
C ASN A 58 0.60 -30.99 10.13
N GLU A 59 -0.52 -30.99 9.43
CA GLU A 59 -0.65 -31.47 8.06
C GLU A 59 -1.07 -30.36 7.12
N VAL A 60 -0.68 -30.47 5.87
CA VAL A 60 -1.04 -29.54 4.80
C VAL A 60 -1.62 -30.30 3.62
N CYS A 61 -2.80 -29.91 3.18
CA CYS A 61 -3.42 -30.44 1.98
C CYS A 61 -2.65 -29.96 0.74
N ILE A 62 -2.22 -30.92 -0.07
CA ILE A 62 -1.52 -30.69 -1.35
C ILE A 62 -2.40 -31.03 -2.56
N ASN A 63 -3.68 -31.39 -2.35
CA ASN A 63 -4.60 -31.65 -3.44
C ASN A 63 -4.89 -30.35 -4.22
N PRO A 64 -4.48 -30.22 -5.49
CA PRO A 64 -4.67 -28.99 -6.26
C PRO A 64 -6.15 -28.62 -6.46
N TYR A 65 -7.04 -29.61 -6.42
CA TYR A 65 -8.48 -29.41 -6.60
C TYR A 65 -9.19 -28.92 -5.33
N HIS A 66 -8.45 -28.81 -4.20
CA HIS A 66 -8.91 -28.20 -2.96
C HIS A 66 -8.58 -26.70 -2.86
N TYR A 67 -8.01 -26.15 -3.92
CA TYR A 67 -7.70 -24.71 -4.03
C TYR A 67 -8.38 -24.12 -5.26
N LYS A 68 -8.76 -22.87 -5.15
CA LYS A 68 -9.17 -22.03 -6.28
C LYS A 68 -8.15 -20.93 -6.51
N ARG A 69 -7.91 -20.60 -7.77
CA ARG A 69 -7.11 -19.44 -8.13
C ARG A 69 -7.94 -18.18 -7.91
N VAL A 70 -7.36 -17.19 -7.26
CA VAL A 70 -7.96 -15.87 -7.09
C VAL A 70 -7.65 -15.07 -8.33
N GLU A 71 -8.69 -14.66 -9.04
CA GLU A 71 -8.55 -13.73 -10.15
C GLU A 71 -8.24 -12.34 -9.60
N SER A 72 -7.44 -11.56 -10.33
CA SER A 72 -7.18 -10.17 -9.98
C SER A 72 -8.51 -9.41 -9.94
N PRO A 73 -8.85 -8.73 -8.85
CA PRO A 73 -10.08 -7.97 -8.78
C PRO A 73 -10.07 -6.90 -9.87
N VAL A 74 -11.14 -6.81 -10.61
CA VAL A 74 -11.33 -5.70 -11.56
C VAL A 74 -11.44 -4.43 -10.73
N LEU A 75 -10.47 -3.54 -10.88
CA LEU A 75 -10.48 -2.26 -10.17
C LEU A 75 -11.59 -1.38 -10.74
N PRO A 76 -12.43 -0.76 -9.89
CA PRO A 76 -13.46 0.15 -10.33
C PRO A 76 -12.83 1.37 -11.00
N SER A 77 -13.48 1.89 -12.04
CA SER A 77 -13.06 3.15 -12.67
C SER A 77 -13.23 4.30 -11.67
N VAL A 78 -12.27 5.20 -11.62
CA VAL A 78 -12.39 6.44 -10.85
C VAL A 78 -13.19 7.46 -11.67
N LEU A 79 -14.28 7.94 -11.10
CA LEU A 79 -15.12 8.97 -11.70
C LEU A 79 -14.58 10.35 -11.37
N VAL A 80 -13.97 11.02 -12.35
CA VAL A 80 -13.36 12.33 -12.17
C VAL A 80 -14.38 13.40 -12.54
N PRO A 81 -14.74 14.30 -11.59
CA PRO A 81 -15.58 15.45 -11.88
C PRO A 81 -14.86 16.38 -12.85
N ARG A 82 -15.51 16.79 -13.94
CA ARG A 82 -15.02 17.92 -14.73
C ARG A 82 -15.13 19.17 -13.86
N HIS A 83 -14.03 19.89 -13.71
CA HIS A 83 -14.11 21.27 -13.27
C HIS A 83 -14.88 22.03 -14.36
N SER A 84 -16.16 22.30 -14.13
CA SER A 84 -16.86 23.34 -14.87
C SER A 84 -16.05 24.60 -14.64
N GLU A 85 -15.67 25.26 -15.71
CA GLU A 85 -15.22 26.64 -15.65
C GLU A 85 -16.20 27.37 -14.72
N TYR A 86 -15.70 27.96 -13.64
CA TYR A 86 -16.56 28.77 -12.78
C TYR A 86 -17.27 29.79 -13.67
N PRO A 87 -18.59 29.95 -13.56
CA PRO A 87 -19.26 31.00 -14.27
C PRO A 87 -18.52 32.29 -13.85
N ASN A 88 -17.93 32.91 -14.85
CA ASN A 88 -17.28 34.20 -14.73
C ASN A 88 -18.32 35.14 -14.07
N VAL A 89 -18.16 35.42 -12.78
CA VAL A 89 -19.03 36.32 -12.06
C VAL A 89 -18.86 37.64 -12.76
N GLY A 90 -19.92 38.01 -13.47
CA GLY A 90 -20.00 39.09 -14.41
C GLY A 90 -19.24 40.32 -13.96
N SER A 91 -18.50 40.83 -14.92
CA SER A 91 -18.08 42.22 -14.94
C SER A 91 -19.27 43.10 -14.59
N VAL A 92 -19.36 43.51 -13.35
CA VAL A 92 -20.23 44.63 -12.95
C VAL A 92 -19.58 45.84 -13.59
N THR A 93 -20.19 46.31 -14.66
CA THR A 93 -19.93 47.63 -15.24
C THR A 93 -20.26 48.68 -14.19
N SER A 94 -19.27 49.10 -13.43
CA SER A 94 -19.35 50.30 -12.64
C SER A 94 -19.00 51.51 -13.55
N SER A 95 -20.03 52.21 -13.94
CA SER A 95 -19.94 53.52 -14.51
C SER A 95 -19.13 54.47 -13.61
N SER A 96 -18.12 55.05 -14.19
CA SER A 96 -17.26 56.05 -13.60
C SER A 96 -18.03 57.39 -13.43
N PRO A 97 -17.71 58.18 -12.44
CA PRO A 97 -17.71 59.64 -12.57
C PRO A 97 -16.27 60.15 -12.56
N THR A 98 -16.03 60.91 -13.61
CA THR A 98 -14.87 61.75 -13.89
C THR A 98 -14.70 62.82 -12.79
N VAL A 99 -13.49 62.91 -12.23
CA VAL A 99 -13.02 64.20 -11.65
C VAL A 99 -11.51 64.33 -11.93
N THR A 100 -11.18 65.46 -12.58
CA THR A 100 -9.87 65.88 -13.05
C THR A 100 -9.05 66.57 -11.95
N PRO A 101 -7.78 66.94 -12.19
CA PRO A 101 -6.68 66.74 -11.25
C PRO A 101 -6.23 68.07 -10.57
N CYS A 102 -5.44 67.93 -9.52
CA CYS A 102 -4.51 68.96 -9.11
C CYS A 102 -3.25 68.39 -8.49
N GLY A 103 -2.19 68.90 -8.88
CA GLY A 103 -0.81 68.68 -8.92
C GLY A 103 0.00 68.92 -7.65
N GLY A 104 1.30 68.68 -7.82
CA GLY A 104 2.41 69.10 -6.93
C GLY A 104 3.04 67.88 -6.24
N GLY A 105 4.21 67.43 -6.51
CA GLY A 105 5.46 68.06 -6.47
C GLY A 105 6.37 67.45 -5.38
N GLY A 106 7.56 66.95 -5.75
CA GLY A 106 8.70 66.80 -4.83
C GLY A 106 8.98 65.39 -4.31
N GLY A 107 9.94 64.66 -4.79
CA GLY A 107 11.37 64.77 -4.56
C GLY A 107 11.86 63.99 -3.32
N GLY A 108 12.77 63.03 -3.51
CA GLY A 108 13.56 62.53 -2.37
C GLY A 108 14.00 61.05 -2.44
N SER A 109 15.20 60.90 -2.90
CA SER A 109 16.06 59.70 -2.85
C SER A 109 16.34 59.22 -1.44
N SER A 110 16.52 57.93 -1.21
CA SER A 110 17.72 57.28 -0.68
C SER A 110 17.50 55.98 0.09
N ASN A 111 18.09 54.97 -0.37
CA ASN A 111 18.93 53.93 0.31
C ASN A 111 18.46 53.22 1.61
N THR A 112 18.58 51.91 1.48
CA THR A 112 19.35 50.91 2.25
C THR A 112 18.64 50.02 3.23
N THR A 113 19.02 48.77 3.10
CA THR A 113 19.24 47.67 4.05
C THR A 113 18.07 46.83 4.53
N GLY A 114 18.07 45.60 4.05
CA GLY A 114 18.28 44.38 4.83
C GLY A 114 17.18 43.95 5.81
N GLY A 115 16.55 42.87 5.49
CA GLY A 115 15.69 42.16 6.44
C GLY A 115 15.30 40.80 5.90
N ALA A 116 16.00 39.78 6.34
CA ALA A 116 15.71 38.39 6.05
C ALA A 116 14.32 38.00 6.54
N GLY A 117 13.44 37.63 5.63
CA GLY A 117 12.14 37.04 5.90
C GLY A 117 12.27 35.53 5.88
N ARG A 118 12.03 34.88 7.00
CA ARG A 118 11.91 33.41 7.18
C ARG A 118 10.77 32.89 6.29
N PRO A 119 10.94 31.73 5.62
CA PRO A 119 9.82 31.07 4.96
C PRO A 119 8.91 30.41 6.01
N VAL A 120 7.65 30.76 5.97
CA VAL A 120 6.59 30.09 6.74
C VAL A 120 6.30 28.76 6.09
N SER A 121 6.45 27.69 6.87
CA SER A 121 6.16 26.30 6.52
C SER A 121 4.69 26.18 6.07
N GLY A 122 4.47 25.73 4.84
CA GLY A 122 3.15 25.37 4.34
C GLY A 122 2.58 24.19 5.12
N LEU A 123 1.50 24.39 5.83
CA LEU A 123 0.74 23.37 6.53
C LEU A 123 0.14 22.39 5.52
N SER A 124 0.50 21.12 5.66
CA SER A 124 -0.06 19.98 4.96
C SER A 124 -1.57 19.89 5.23
N VAL A 125 -2.37 19.85 4.17
CA VAL A 125 -3.85 19.71 4.20
C VAL A 125 -4.28 18.36 4.82
N PHE A 126 -3.36 17.45 5.08
CA PHE A 126 -3.62 16.15 5.74
C PHE A 126 -3.86 16.27 7.26
N SER A 127 -3.59 17.43 7.88
CA SER A 127 -3.78 17.67 9.33
C SER A 127 -5.22 17.94 9.77
N GLN A 128 -6.19 18.01 8.87
CA GLN A 128 -7.58 18.31 9.23
C GLN A 128 -8.56 17.12 9.20
N MET A 129 -8.08 15.90 8.95
CA MET A 129 -8.90 14.72 9.18
C MET A 129 -8.61 14.18 10.58
N THR A 130 -9.41 14.65 11.55
CA THR A 130 -9.63 14.13 12.91
C THR A 130 -8.58 13.14 13.41
N GLU A 131 -7.61 13.67 14.18
CA GLU A 131 -6.71 12.85 14.99
C GLU A 131 -7.50 12.20 16.13
N PRO A 132 -7.55 10.86 16.23
CA PRO A 132 -7.72 10.24 17.52
C PRO A 132 -6.36 10.23 18.21
N SER A 133 -6.25 10.96 19.31
CA SER A 133 -5.12 10.89 20.23
C SER A 133 -4.92 9.44 20.66
N MET A 134 -3.84 8.82 20.19
CA MET A 134 -3.40 7.51 20.65
C MET A 134 -2.08 7.60 21.38
N PRO A 135 -1.93 6.91 22.53
CA PRO A 135 -0.73 6.94 23.31
C PRO A 135 0.42 6.25 22.57
N TYR A 136 1.59 6.87 22.63
CA TYR A 136 2.89 6.32 22.25
C TYR A 136 3.14 5.01 23.01
N ASN A 137 3.56 3.98 22.33
CA ASN A 137 3.92 2.62 22.72
C ASN A 137 2.87 1.56 22.40
N VAL A 138 2.95 1.04 21.18
CA VAL A 138 2.54 -0.32 20.90
C VAL A 138 3.77 -1.09 20.42
N SER A 139 4.41 -1.76 21.37
CA SER A 139 5.33 -2.86 21.08
C SER A 139 4.52 -4.00 20.46
N TYR A 140 4.97 -4.49 19.31
CA TYR A 140 4.44 -5.73 18.73
C TYR A 140 4.57 -6.86 19.76
N PRO A 141 3.58 -7.75 19.90
CA PRO A 141 3.73 -8.93 20.75
C PRO A 141 4.84 -9.78 20.15
N GLN A 142 5.91 -9.89 20.89
CA GLN A 142 6.96 -10.87 20.67
C GLN A 142 6.37 -12.27 20.88
N GLY A 143 6.81 -13.14 20.01
CA GLY A 143 6.63 -14.55 19.85
C GLY A 143 6.07 -15.36 21.02
N PHE A 144 5.24 -16.27 20.65
CA PHE A 144 4.88 -17.43 21.43
C PHE A 144 6.13 -18.22 21.83
N SER A 145 6.51 -18.11 23.09
CA SER A 145 7.38 -19.08 23.74
C SER A 145 6.50 -20.20 24.30
N SER A 146 6.76 -21.40 23.80
CA SER A 146 6.26 -22.65 24.33
C SER A 146 6.69 -22.82 25.78
N SER A 147 5.74 -22.89 26.71
CA SER A 147 5.94 -23.53 28.01
C SER A 147 4.74 -24.41 28.31
N SER A 148 5.05 -25.68 28.42
CA SER A 148 4.15 -26.74 28.87
C SER A 148 3.71 -26.50 30.32
N PRO A 149 2.47 -26.87 30.71
CA PRO A 149 2.12 -27.05 32.09
C PRO A 149 2.04 -28.51 32.45
N THR A 150 2.80 -28.89 33.43
CA THR A 150 2.59 -30.10 34.25
C THR A 150 1.63 -29.78 35.38
N GLY A 151 0.66 -30.70 35.61
CA GLY A 151 0.24 -31.03 36.94
C GLY A 151 -1.19 -30.71 37.40
N MET A 152 -2.06 -31.71 37.36
CA MET A 152 -2.99 -32.22 38.39
C MET A 152 -3.78 -31.18 39.22
N SER A 153 -5.09 -31.31 39.53
CA SER A 153 -5.97 -32.44 39.77
C SER A 153 -7.34 -31.92 40.21
N SER A 154 -8.36 -32.73 39.90
CA SER A 154 -9.59 -33.04 40.66
C SER A 154 -10.63 -31.95 41.02
N GLY A 155 -11.85 -32.20 40.57
CA GLY A 155 -12.95 -32.32 41.50
C GLY A 155 -14.30 -31.70 41.14
N ARG A 156 -15.26 -32.57 40.76
CA ARG A 156 -16.71 -32.54 41.02
C ARG A 156 -17.63 -31.59 40.24
N SER A 157 -18.36 -32.13 39.35
CA SER A 157 -19.75 -32.52 39.24
C SER A 157 -20.76 -31.78 40.14
N LEU A 158 -21.79 -31.20 39.52
CA LEU A 158 -23.19 -31.40 39.83
C LEU A 158 -24.09 -30.80 38.74
N ASN A 159 -25.07 -31.62 38.37
CA ASN A 159 -26.24 -31.42 37.54
C ASN A 159 -27.05 -30.17 37.91
N ASP A 160 -27.79 -29.57 37.00
CA ASP A 160 -29.24 -29.77 37.07
C ASP A 160 -29.94 -29.29 35.78
N SER A 161 -31.02 -29.95 35.53
CA SER A 161 -32.00 -29.99 34.47
C SER A 161 -32.86 -28.73 34.37
N GLY A 162 -33.45 -28.49 33.20
CA GLY A 162 -34.74 -27.86 33.24
C GLY A 162 -35.22 -27.13 31.99
N VAL A 163 -35.86 -27.84 31.11
CA VAL A 163 -37.21 -27.57 30.54
C VAL A 163 -37.34 -26.49 29.46
N VAL A 164 -37.68 -27.00 28.26
CA VAL A 164 -38.34 -26.30 27.14
C VAL A 164 -39.85 -26.15 27.51
N PRO A 165 -40.54 -25.15 26.97
CA PRO A 165 -41.71 -25.48 26.17
C PRO A 165 -41.83 -24.74 24.83
N SER A 166 -42.23 -25.54 23.86
CA SER A 166 -42.87 -25.17 22.61
C SER A 166 -44.27 -24.60 22.85
N MET A 167 -44.76 -23.74 21.95
CA MET A 167 -46.05 -23.83 21.25
C MET A 167 -46.28 -22.57 20.42
N SER A 168 -46.41 -22.67 19.13
CA SER A 168 -47.55 -22.81 18.21
C SER A 168 -48.20 -21.49 17.78
N SER A 169 -48.14 -21.29 16.46
CA SER A 169 -48.96 -20.35 15.67
C SER A 169 -50.46 -20.70 15.78
N PRO A 170 -51.39 -19.77 15.45
CA PRO A 170 -51.93 -19.77 14.09
C PRO A 170 -52.40 -18.41 13.51
N ASN A 171 -52.37 -18.35 12.17
CA ASN A 171 -53.17 -17.61 11.18
C ASN A 171 -54.24 -16.64 11.66
N ARG A 172 -54.30 -15.43 11.06
CA ARG A 172 -55.42 -15.02 10.20
C ARG A 172 -55.19 -13.73 9.43
N VAL A 173 -55.60 -13.81 8.21
CA VAL A 173 -55.75 -12.82 7.15
C VAL A 173 -56.63 -11.64 7.56
N SER A 174 -56.24 -10.41 7.17
CA SER A 174 -57.16 -9.37 6.71
C SER A 174 -56.45 -8.32 5.91
N ALA A 175 -56.87 -8.18 4.68
CA ALA A 175 -56.55 -7.11 3.76
C ALA A 175 -57.22 -5.81 4.18
N LEU A 176 -56.45 -4.69 4.11
CA LEU A 176 -57.03 -3.35 3.93
C LEU A 176 -55.95 -2.40 3.35
N GLN A 177 -56.20 -2.07 2.12
CA GLN A 177 -56.01 -0.80 1.38
C GLN A 177 -54.85 0.14 1.82
N SER A 178 -53.94 0.27 0.89
CA SER A 178 -52.98 1.33 0.72
C SER A 178 -53.66 2.66 0.33
N PRO A 179 -53.17 3.79 0.80
CA PRO A 179 -53.18 4.98 0.00
C PRO A 179 -51.71 5.33 -0.36
N TYR A 180 -51.38 5.26 -1.63
CA TYR A 180 -50.17 5.81 -2.19
C TYR A 180 -50.16 7.33 -2.06
N PRO A 181 -49.09 7.93 -1.53
CA PRO A 181 -48.78 9.32 -1.86
C PRO A 181 -48.07 9.32 -3.21
N THR A 182 -48.61 10.09 -4.09
CA THR A 182 -48.15 10.52 -5.41
C THR A 182 -46.69 10.91 -5.38
N CYS A 183 -45.90 10.31 -6.27
CA CYS A 183 -44.53 10.75 -6.57
C CYS A 183 -44.52 12.19 -7.06
N PRO A 184 -43.67 13.05 -6.51
CA PRO A 184 -43.39 14.33 -7.16
C PRO A 184 -42.56 14.06 -8.44
N ASN A 185 -42.93 14.72 -9.52
CA ASN A 185 -42.20 14.77 -10.78
C ASN A 185 -40.71 15.05 -10.59
N PRO A 186 -39.84 14.36 -11.31
CA PRO A 186 -38.43 14.66 -11.34
C PRO A 186 -38.15 15.72 -12.41
N ASP A 187 -38.56 16.95 -12.17
CA ASP A 187 -38.11 18.12 -12.90
C ASP A 187 -37.57 19.14 -11.92
N SER A 188 -36.39 18.87 -11.39
CA SER A 188 -35.48 19.87 -10.88
C SER A 188 -34.10 19.54 -11.40
N SER A 189 -33.65 20.33 -12.34
CA SER A 189 -32.36 20.43 -12.98
C SER A 189 -31.20 20.39 -11.98
N ALA A 190 -30.77 19.18 -11.62
CA ALA A 190 -29.40 18.95 -11.23
C ALA A 190 -28.57 19.03 -12.50
N ALA A 191 -27.86 20.13 -12.71
CA ALA A 191 -26.85 20.26 -13.74
C ALA A 191 -25.89 19.09 -13.57
N GLY A 192 -26.04 18.06 -14.43
CA GLY A 192 -25.26 16.85 -14.36
C GLY A 192 -23.78 17.18 -14.55
N GLN A 193 -23.02 17.16 -13.47
CA GLN A 193 -21.56 17.24 -13.56
C GLN A 193 -21.11 16.11 -14.48
N LYS A 194 -20.56 16.47 -15.65
CA LYS A 194 -19.99 15.49 -16.56
C LYS A 194 -18.80 14.86 -15.88
N VAL A 195 -18.94 13.61 -15.45
CA VAL A 195 -17.85 12.80 -14.87
C VAL A 195 -17.18 11.98 -15.96
N HIS A 196 -15.87 11.84 -15.90
CA HIS A 196 -15.11 10.97 -16.80
C HIS A 196 -14.59 9.75 -16.03
N PRO A 197 -14.90 8.52 -16.49
CA PRO A 197 -14.34 7.32 -15.90
C PRO A 197 -12.88 7.16 -16.34
N VAL A 198 -11.97 7.03 -15.39
CA VAL A 198 -10.55 6.72 -15.61
C VAL A 198 -10.28 5.31 -15.07
N THR A 199 -10.01 4.37 -15.99
CA THR A 199 -9.76 2.96 -15.66
C THR A 199 -8.30 2.71 -15.37
N TYR A 200 -8.01 1.75 -14.48
CA TYR A 200 -6.66 1.23 -14.28
C TYR A 200 -6.18 0.45 -15.50
N GLN A 201 -4.89 0.58 -15.81
CA GLN A 201 -4.23 -0.19 -16.87
C GLN A 201 -2.92 -0.74 -16.32
N GLU A 202 -2.71 -2.04 -16.53
CA GLU A 202 -1.44 -2.67 -16.15
C GLU A 202 -0.30 -2.16 -17.05
N PRO A 203 0.80 -1.67 -16.45
CA PRO A 203 1.96 -1.23 -17.22
C PRO A 203 2.85 -2.41 -17.62
N LYS A 204 3.72 -2.19 -18.61
CA LYS A 204 4.76 -3.16 -19.00
C LYS A 204 5.69 -3.53 -17.84
N TYR A 205 6.05 -2.55 -17.01
CA TYR A 205 6.86 -2.70 -15.82
C TYR A 205 6.02 -2.30 -14.62
N TRP A 206 5.74 -3.24 -13.71
CA TRP A 206 4.87 -2.96 -12.57
C TRP A 206 5.54 -2.07 -11.53
N CYS A 207 6.90 -2.14 -11.40
CA CYS A 207 7.66 -1.19 -10.58
C CYS A 207 9.02 -0.86 -11.19
N SER A 208 9.58 0.24 -10.70
CA SER A 208 10.97 0.63 -10.92
C SER A 208 11.66 0.73 -9.56
N VAL A 209 12.83 0.08 -9.41
CA VAL A 209 13.61 0.07 -8.17
C VAL A 209 14.87 0.89 -8.38
N VAL A 210 15.07 1.89 -7.53
CA VAL A 210 16.26 2.77 -7.55
C VAL A 210 17.06 2.52 -6.27
N TYR A 211 18.36 2.31 -6.41
CA TYR A 211 19.26 2.06 -5.28
C TYR A 211 20.03 3.31 -4.88
N TYR A 212 20.20 3.49 -3.59
CA TYR A 212 20.90 4.61 -2.99
C TYR A 212 21.89 4.15 -1.91
N GLU A 213 22.98 4.88 -1.81
CA GLU A 213 23.94 4.80 -0.72
C GLU A 213 24.00 6.16 -0.02
N LEU A 214 23.40 6.27 1.18
CA LEU A 214 23.10 7.58 1.82
C LEU A 214 22.24 8.44 0.87
N ASN A 215 22.70 9.64 0.51
CA ASN A 215 22.03 10.55 -0.41
C ASN A 215 22.34 10.28 -1.89
N ASP A 216 23.31 9.41 -2.19
CA ASP A 216 23.78 9.21 -3.54
C ASP A 216 22.99 8.10 -4.23
N ARG A 217 22.37 8.42 -5.36
CA ARG A 217 21.81 7.40 -6.25
C ARG A 217 22.95 6.63 -6.90
N VAL A 218 22.86 5.29 -6.87
CA VAL A 218 23.89 4.40 -7.40
C VAL A 218 23.31 3.56 -8.52
N GLY A 219 23.85 3.72 -9.72
CA GLY A 219 23.40 3.00 -10.90
C GLY A 219 22.09 3.51 -11.50
N GLU A 220 21.58 2.73 -12.45
CA GLU A 220 20.32 2.99 -13.12
C GLU A 220 19.14 2.33 -12.39
N ALA A 221 17.91 2.78 -12.69
CA ALA A 221 16.71 2.16 -12.17
C ALA A 221 16.52 0.78 -12.78
N PHE A 222 16.23 -0.20 -11.95
CA PHE A 222 15.82 -1.54 -12.38
C PHE A 222 14.32 -1.56 -12.64
N ASN A 223 13.91 -1.88 -13.87
CA ASN A 223 12.50 -1.94 -14.27
C ASN A 223 11.99 -3.37 -14.25
N ALA A 224 11.09 -3.68 -13.35
CA ALA A 224 10.55 -5.02 -13.15
C ALA A 224 9.42 -5.34 -14.12
N SER A 225 9.68 -6.24 -15.09
CA SER A 225 8.66 -6.80 -15.99
C SER A 225 8.08 -8.11 -15.47
N GLN A 226 8.86 -8.85 -14.69
CA GLN A 226 8.41 -10.09 -14.08
C GLN A 226 7.64 -9.78 -12.79
N PRO A 227 6.56 -10.51 -12.50
CA PRO A 227 5.76 -10.27 -11.29
C PRO A 227 6.49 -10.62 -9.98
N SER A 228 7.66 -11.24 -10.08
CA SER A 228 8.48 -11.68 -8.96
C SER A 228 9.93 -11.28 -9.22
N ILE A 229 10.51 -10.48 -8.33
CA ILE A 229 11.90 -10.00 -8.43
C ILE A 229 12.63 -10.17 -7.11
N ILE A 230 13.95 -10.37 -7.20
CA ILE A 230 14.85 -10.41 -6.05
C ILE A 230 15.77 -9.18 -6.11
N VAL A 231 15.88 -8.47 -4.99
CA VAL A 231 16.87 -7.39 -4.80
C VAL A 231 17.86 -7.85 -3.75
N ASP A 232 19.10 -8.12 -4.13
CA ASP A 232 20.11 -8.74 -3.26
C ASP A 232 21.46 -8.01 -3.24
N GLY A 233 22.32 -8.40 -2.30
CA GLY A 233 23.66 -7.82 -2.12
C GLY A 233 24.78 -8.54 -2.83
N PHE A 234 24.47 -9.54 -3.68
CA PHE A 234 25.50 -10.33 -4.36
C PHE A 234 26.08 -9.61 -5.59
N THR A 235 27.19 -10.16 -6.06
CA THR A 235 27.92 -9.69 -7.24
C THR A 235 27.77 -10.64 -8.43
N ASP A 236 26.62 -11.30 -8.53
CA ASP A 236 26.34 -12.28 -9.58
C ASP A 236 26.09 -11.56 -10.90
N PRO A 237 26.88 -11.78 -11.96
CA PRO A 237 26.73 -11.12 -13.25
C PRO A 237 25.57 -11.66 -14.08
N SER A 238 24.74 -12.57 -13.55
CA SER A 238 23.56 -13.07 -14.26
C SER A 238 22.59 -11.93 -14.51
N ASN A 239 22.44 -11.55 -15.77
CA ASN A 239 21.52 -10.50 -16.20
C ASN A 239 20.09 -11.06 -16.33
N ASN A 240 19.48 -11.39 -15.20
CA ASN A 240 18.12 -11.91 -15.14
C ASN A 240 17.15 -10.74 -14.98
N SER A 241 16.08 -10.74 -15.76
CA SER A 241 15.01 -9.74 -15.69
C SER A 241 14.21 -9.76 -14.37
N ASP A 242 14.45 -10.76 -13.53
CA ASP A 242 13.82 -10.98 -12.22
C ASP A 242 14.78 -10.74 -11.04
N ARG A 243 15.99 -10.21 -11.29
CA ARG A 243 16.98 -10.04 -10.23
C ARG A 243 17.78 -8.75 -10.36
N PHE A 244 17.83 -7.98 -9.29
CA PHE A 244 18.60 -6.76 -9.15
C PHE A 244 19.72 -6.94 -8.12
N CYS A 245 20.96 -7.16 -8.59
CA CYS A 245 22.13 -7.39 -7.76
C CYS A 245 22.81 -6.06 -7.39
N LEU A 246 22.62 -5.60 -6.17
CA LEU A 246 23.18 -4.33 -5.68
C LEU A 246 24.71 -4.37 -5.57
N GLY A 247 25.28 -5.56 -5.35
CA GLY A 247 26.73 -5.75 -5.26
C GLY A 247 27.47 -5.48 -6.56
N LEU A 248 26.80 -5.57 -7.71
CA LEU A 248 27.37 -5.24 -9.04
C LEU A 248 27.55 -3.73 -9.26
N LEU A 249 26.76 -2.92 -8.55
CA LEU A 249 26.79 -1.47 -8.74
C LEU A 249 28.06 -0.90 -8.11
N SER A 250 28.74 -0.04 -8.84
CA SER A 250 29.97 0.61 -8.38
C SER A 250 29.68 2.03 -7.91
N ASN A 251 30.26 2.42 -6.78
CA ASN A 251 30.28 3.79 -6.28
C ASN A 251 31.65 4.07 -5.68
N VAL A 252 32.35 5.05 -6.23
CA VAL A 252 33.70 5.44 -5.80
C VAL A 252 33.73 6.04 -4.39
N ASN A 253 32.60 6.57 -3.92
CA ASN A 253 32.46 7.26 -2.62
C ASN A 253 32.10 6.31 -1.46
N ARG A 254 32.13 4.99 -1.67
CA ARG A 254 31.78 4.02 -0.62
C ARG A 254 32.72 4.09 0.57
N ASN A 255 32.18 4.45 1.71
CA ASN A 255 32.88 4.35 2.99
C ASN A 255 32.80 2.91 3.58
N SER A 256 33.49 2.69 4.71
CA SER A 256 33.54 1.37 5.35
C SER A 256 32.16 0.90 5.84
N THR A 257 31.31 1.82 6.28
CA THR A 257 29.94 1.51 6.78
C THR A 257 29.07 1.01 5.64
N ILE A 258 29.11 1.65 4.48
CA ILE A 258 28.35 1.22 3.27
C ILE A 258 28.86 -0.16 2.83
N LYS A 259 30.19 -0.34 2.71
CA LYS A 259 30.79 -1.63 2.32
C LYS A 259 30.38 -2.76 3.24
N ASN A 260 30.40 -2.49 4.55
CA ASN A 260 30.01 -3.48 5.55
C ASN A 260 28.50 -3.79 5.47
N THR A 261 27.66 -2.78 5.34
CA THR A 261 26.20 -2.96 5.21
C THR A 261 25.85 -3.76 3.95
N LEU A 262 26.46 -3.46 2.81
CA LEU A 262 26.22 -4.14 1.54
C LEU A 262 26.51 -5.65 1.64
N ARG A 263 27.59 -6.05 2.33
CA ARG A 263 27.92 -7.47 2.60
C ARG A 263 26.83 -8.20 3.39
N HIS A 264 26.12 -7.49 4.28
CA HIS A 264 25.09 -8.05 5.14
C HIS A 264 23.68 -8.04 4.50
N ILE A 265 23.52 -7.46 3.32
CA ILE A 265 22.27 -7.58 2.54
C ILE A 265 22.04 -9.04 2.16
N GLY A 266 23.12 -9.77 1.75
CA GLY A 266 23.04 -11.17 1.41
C GLY A 266 21.95 -11.45 0.37
N LYS A 267 21.01 -12.35 0.68
CA LYS A 267 19.88 -12.71 -0.19
C LYS A 267 18.84 -11.58 -0.35
N GLY A 268 18.93 -10.53 0.45
CA GLY A 268 18.13 -9.32 0.33
C GLY A 268 16.64 -9.53 0.52
N VAL A 269 15.84 -9.03 -0.41
CA VAL A 269 14.39 -9.05 -0.38
C VAL A 269 13.81 -9.64 -1.66
N HIS A 270 12.74 -10.39 -1.51
CA HIS A 270 11.89 -10.85 -2.59
C HIS A 270 10.65 -9.94 -2.66
N LEU A 271 10.49 -9.25 -3.78
CA LEU A 271 9.31 -8.44 -4.07
C LEU A 271 8.45 -9.18 -5.08
N TYR A 272 7.16 -9.26 -4.84
CA TYR A 272 6.25 -9.88 -5.80
C TYR A 272 4.91 -9.17 -5.86
N TYR A 273 4.42 -9.07 -7.09
CA TYR A 273 3.17 -8.44 -7.45
C TYR A 273 2.14 -9.51 -7.82
N VAL A 274 1.08 -9.60 -7.04
CA VAL A 274 0.08 -10.66 -7.20
C VAL A 274 -1.32 -10.09 -6.98
N VAL A 275 -2.19 -10.29 -7.96
CA VAL A 275 -3.62 -9.94 -7.83
C VAL A 275 -3.84 -8.47 -7.41
N GLY A 276 -2.99 -7.56 -7.94
CA GLY A 276 -3.06 -6.14 -7.60
C GLY A 276 -2.47 -5.79 -6.23
N GLU A 277 -1.75 -6.69 -5.58
CA GLU A 277 -1.08 -6.48 -4.31
C GLU A 277 0.43 -6.67 -4.43
N VAL A 278 1.20 -5.87 -3.69
CA VAL A 278 2.66 -6.00 -3.61
C VAL A 278 3.05 -6.53 -2.25
N TYR A 279 3.92 -7.52 -2.26
CA TYR A 279 4.47 -8.14 -1.06
C TYR A 279 5.98 -7.99 -1.02
N ALA A 280 6.52 -7.92 0.19
CA ALA A 280 7.95 -7.98 0.47
C ALA A 280 8.25 -9.12 1.43
N GLU A 281 9.16 -10.03 1.04
CA GLU A 281 9.65 -11.12 1.87
C GLU A 281 11.14 -10.89 2.16
N CYS A 282 11.51 -10.82 3.43
CA CYS A 282 12.91 -10.68 3.85
C CYS A 282 13.64 -12.03 3.71
N LEU A 283 14.50 -12.15 2.69
CA LEU A 283 15.33 -13.34 2.46
C LEU A 283 16.71 -13.23 3.12
N SER A 284 17.09 -12.03 3.54
CA SER A 284 18.34 -11.73 4.23
C SER A 284 18.36 -12.34 5.63
N ASP A 285 19.54 -12.60 6.16
CA ASP A 285 19.75 -12.93 7.58
C ASP A 285 19.66 -11.70 8.48
N SER A 286 19.66 -10.51 7.88
CA SER A 286 19.43 -9.22 8.54
C SER A 286 18.04 -8.69 8.25
N SER A 287 17.47 -7.92 9.17
CA SER A 287 16.17 -7.30 8.96
C SER A 287 16.21 -6.24 7.84
N ILE A 288 15.08 -6.11 7.14
CA ILE A 288 14.79 -4.97 6.28
C ILE A 288 13.82 -4.02 6.98
N PHE A 289 13.81 -2.76 6.56
CA PHE A 289 12.97 -1.71 7.13
C PHE A 289 12.18 -1.07 6.00
N VAL A 290 10.86 -0.99 6.14
CA VAL A 290 9.95 -0.60 5.07
C VAL A 290 9.07 0.55 5.51
N GLN A 291 9.03 1.59 4.70
CA GLN A 291 8.06 2.68 4.80
C GLN A 291 7.14 2.63 3.58
N SER A 292 5.91 2.21 3.79
CA SER A 292 4.85 2.25 2.79
C SER A 292 3.66 3.00 3.36
N ARG A 293 3.30 4.14 2.75
CA ARG A 293 2.14 4.93 3.18
C ARG A 293 0.82 4.20 2.98
N ASN A 294 0.72 3.34 1.94
CA ASN A 294 -0.47 2.54 1.70
C ASN A 294 -0.65 1.47 2.80
N CYS A 295 0.43 0.75 3.13
CA CYS A 295 0.42 -0.21 4.23
C CYS A 295 0.13 0.47 5.58
N ASN A 296 0.76 1.62 5.84
CA ASN A 296 0.54 2.39 7.06
C ASN A 296 -0.92 2.84 7.19
N TYR A 297 -1.52 3.30 6.08
CA TYR A 297 -2.93 3.68 6.03
C TYR A 297 -3.85 2.50 6.35
N HIS A 298 -3.59 1.33 5.76
CA HIS A 298 -4.37 0.11 6.02
C HIS A 298 -4.37 -0.29 7.50
N HIS A 299 -3.22 -0.17 8.16
CA HIS A 299 -3.06 -0.52 9.57
C HIS A 299 -3.30 0.64 10.54
N SER A 300 -3.77 1.78 10.06
CA SER A 300 -3.98 3.00 10.86
C SER A 300 -2.70 3.48 11.56
N PHE A 301 -1.53 3.25 10.95
CA PHE A 301 -0.26 3.78 11.42
C PHE A 301 -0.04 5.19 10.91
N HIS A 302 0.86 5.93 11.58
CA HIS A 302 1.28 7.24 11.09
C HIS A 302 1.94 7.10 9.70
N PRO A 303 1.70 8.02 8.74
CA PRO A 303 2.22 7.92 7.37
C PRO A 303 3.74 7.77 7.26
N THR A 304 4.49 8.25 8.24
CA THR A 304 5.97 8.16 8.29
C THR A 304 6.48 6.92 9.01
N THR A 305 5.61 6.04 9.51
CA THR A 305 6.02 4.83 10.23
C THR A 305 6.89 3.94 9.36
N VAL A 306 7.99 3.47 9.94
CA VAL A 306 8.92 2.52 9.35
C VAL A 306 8.77 1.18 10.08
N CYS A 307 8.38 0.16 9.34
CA CYS A 307 8.17 -1.18 9.89
C CYS A 307 9.43 -2.04 9.71
N LYS A 308 9.86 -2.72 10.76
CA LYS A 308 10.98 -3.67 10.73
C LYS A 308 10.47 -5.05 10.36
N TYR A 309 11.03 -5.64 9.31
CA TYR A 309 10.73 -6.99 8.84
C TYR A 309 11.90 -7.92 9.16
N PRO A 310 11.77 -8.82 10.13
CA PRO A 310 12.81 -9.79 10.45
C PRO A 310 13.01 -10.81 9.34
N PRO A 311 14.12 -11.57 9.35
CA PRO A 311 14.37 -12.66 8.42
C PRO A 311 13.19 -13.62 8.29
N GLY A 312 12.85 -13.98 7.06
CA GLY A 312 11.73 -14.89 6.74
C GLY A 312 10.33 -14.28 6.87
N CYS A 313 10.21 -13.01 7.27
CA CYS A 313 8.92 -12.31 7.30
C CYS A 313 8.50 -11.91 5.90
N SER A 314 7.23 -12.18 5.56
CA SER A 314 6.59 -11.74 4.32
C SER A 314 5.32 -10.98 4.65
N LEU A 315 5.21 -9.75 4.15
CA LEU A 315 4.06 -8.88 4.40
C LEU A 315 3.62 -8.15 3.13
N LYS A 316 2.33 -7.84 3.08
CA LYS A 316 1.76 -6.96 2.07
C LYS A 316 2.20 -5.52 2.32
N ILE A 317 2.79 -4.88 1.32
CA ILE A 317 3.28 -3.51 1.40
C ILE A 317 2.48 -2.52 0.56
N PHE A 318 1.60 -3.02 -0.34
CA PHE A 318 0.73 -2.19 -1.15
C PHE A 318 -0.48 -2.97 -1.66
N SER A 319 -1.62 -2.29 -1.83
CA SER A 319 -2.84 -2.83 -2.45
C SER A 319 -3.42 -1.83 -3.44
N ASN A 320 -3.56 -2.24 -4.70
CA ASN A 320 -4.23 -1.45 -5.74
C ASN A 320 -5.70 -1.19 -5.39
N GLN A 321 -6.37 -2.15 -4.74
CA GLN A 321 -7.77 -1.99 -4.36
C GLN A 321 -7.95 -0.89 -3.31
N GLU A 322 -7.10 -0.88 -2.27
CA GLU A 322 -7.11 0.18 -1.26
C GLU A 322 -6.75 1.53 -1.86
N PHE A 323 -5.76 1.55 -2.76
CA PHE A 323 -5.38 2.76 -3.49
C PHE A 323 -6.52 3.29 -4.36
N ALA A 324 -7.22 2.42 -5.11
CA ALA A 324 -8.39 2.75 -5.92
C ALA A 324 -9.50 3.38 -5.07
N HIS A 325 -9.78 2.78 -3.91
CA HIS A 325 -10.78 3.27 -2.99
C HIS A 325 -10.42 4.66 -2.43
N LEU A 326 -9.16 4.84 -2.07
CA LEU A 326 -8.67 6.14 -1.59
C LEU A 326 -8.70 7.19 -2.71
N LEU A 327 -8.23 6.86 -3.91
CA LEU A 327 -8.23 7.74 -5.06
C LEU A 327 -9.66 8.19 -5.43
N SER A 328 -10.63 7.27 -5.47
CA SER A 328 -12.03 7.58 -5.78
C SER A 328 -12.69 8.54 -4.77
N ARG A 329 -12.24 8.52 -3.51
CA ARG A 329 -12.69 9.48 -2.50
C ARG A 329 -11.99 10.83 -2.62
N THR A 330 -10.69 10.79 -2.92
CA THR A 330 -9.83 11.98 -2.90
C THR A 330 -10.08 12.91 -4.11
N VAL A 331 -10.58 12.40 -5.24
CA VAL A 331 -10.90 13.23 -6.42
C VAL A 331 -11.90 14.34 -6.14
N HIS A 332 -12.73 14.18 -5.10
CA HIS A 332 -13.70 15.20 -4.68
C HIS A 332 -13.08 16.31 -3.80
N HIS A 333 -11.84 16.14 -3.35
CA HIS A 333 -11.13 17.11 -2.49
C HIS A 333 -10.20 18.04 -3.29
N GLY A 334 -10.12 17.87 -4.60
CA GLY A 334 -9.36 18.73 -5.50
C GLY A 334 -8.01 18.17 -5.93
N PHE A 335 -7.33 18.90 -6.83
CA PHE A 335 -6.10 18.48 -7.49
C PHE A 335 -4.96 18.20 -6.50
N GLU A 336 -4.73 19.12 -5.55
CA GLU A 336 -3.64 19.01 -4.59
C GLU A 336 -3.78 17.77 -3.70
N ALA A 337 -5.00 17.45 -3.28
CA ALA A 337 -5.27 16.26 -2.48
C ALA A 337 -4.98 14.97 -3.26
N VAL A 338 -5.35 14.93 -4.54
CA VAL A 338 -5.04 13.79 -5.42
C VAL A 338 -3.54 13.70 -5.67
N TYR A 339 -2.87 14.82 -5.91
CA TYR A 339 -1.42 14.88 -6.14
C TYR A 339 -0.63 14.31 -4.94
N GLU A 340 -1.07 14.57 -3.71
CA GLU A 340 -0.45 14.01 -2.50
C GLU A 340 -0.44 12.46 -2.47
N LEU A 341 -1.37 11.81 -3.21
CA LEU A 341 -1.39 10.34 -3.30
C LEU A 341 -0.21 9.76 -4.09
N THR A 342 0.56 10.57 -4.82
CA THR A 342 1.82 10.13 -5.46
C THR A 342 2.77 9.55 -4.42
N LYS A 343 2.77 10.10 -3.20
CA LYS A 343 3.59 9.62 -2.08
C LYS A 343 3.22 8.22 -1.59
N MET A 344 2.00 7.72 -1.91
CA MET A 344 1.61 6.34 -1.62
C MET A 344 2.16 5.33 -2.62
N CYS A 345 2.42 5.78 -3.84
CA CYS A 345 2.95 4.94 -4.92
C CYS A 345 4.46 4.73 -4.82
N THR A 346 5.10 5.35 -3.83
CA THR A 346 6.54 5.24 -3.57
C THR A 346 6.78 4.57 -2.24
N ILE A 347 7.53 3.47 -2.26
CA ILE A 347 7.89 2.69 -1.07
C ILE A 347 9.39 2.82 -0.85
N ARG A 348 9.81 3.13 0.39
CA ARG A 348 11.21 3.21 0.78
C ARG A 348 11.57 2.01 1.64
N MET A 349 12.71 1.40 1.33
CA MET A 349 13.17 0.21 2.01
C MET A 349 14.68 0.29 2.25
N SER A 350 15.13 0.12 3.48
CA SER A 350 16.56 -0.01 3.79
C SER A 350 16.92 -1.40 4.25
N PHE A 351 18.17 -1.73 4.07
CA PHE A 351 18.75 -3.01 4.43
C PHE A 351 19.62 -2.86 5.68
N VAL A 352 19.51 -3.82 6.61
CA VAL A 352 20.36 -3.97 7.79
C VAL A 352 20.23 -2.84 8.83
N LYS A 353 20.11 -1.59 8.38
CA LYS A 353 20.06 -0.39 9.24
C LYS A 353 18.73 0.33 9.10
N GLY A 354 18.02 0.49 10.21
CA GLY A 354 16.75 1.20 10.26
C GLY A 354 16.90 2.72 10.38
N TRP A 355 15.77 3.40 10.12
CA TRP A 355 15.60 4.85 10.29
C TRP A 355 14.22 5.16 10.87
N GLY A 356 13.96 6.43 11.15
CA GLY A 356 12.68 6.91 11.70
C GLY A 356 12.73 7.10 13.21
N ALA A 357 11.57 7.29 13.84
CA ALA A 357 11.46 7.75 15.23
C ALA A 357 12.17 6.86 16.27
N GLU A 358 12.32 5.57 15.99
CA GLU A 358 12.96 4.62 16.90
C GLU A 358 14.50 4.52 16.72
N TYR A 359 15.07 5.29 15.79
CA TYR A 359 16.48 5.19 15.40
C TYR A 359 17.17 6.56 15.45
N HIS A 360 18.48 6.55 15.65
CA HIS A 360 19.28 7.77 15.53
C HIS A 360 19.25 8.40 14.14
N ARG A 361 18.94 7.59 13.10
CA ARG A 361 18.76 8.04 11.73
C ARG A 361 17.31 8.44 11.56
N GLN A 362 17.03 9.73 11.41
CA GLN A 362 15.67 10.22 11.24
C GLN A 362 15.17 10.01 9.80
N ASP A 363 16.05 10.18 8.81
CA ASP A 363 15.72 10.06 7.39
C ASP A 363 16.35 8.83 6.75
N VAL A 364 15.66 8.29 5.74
CA VAL A 364 16.15 7.16 4.94
C VAL A 364 17.49 7.46 4.28
N THR A 365 17.70 8.70 3.86
CA THR A 365 18.94 9.18 3.24
C THR A 365 20.17 9.12 4.16
N SER A 366 19.96 8.92 5.47
CA SER A 366 21.02 8.65 6.44
C SER A 366 21.33 7.16 6.58
N THR A 367 20.63 6.28 5.86
CA THR A 367 20.92 4.83 5.87
C THR A 367 21.96 4.48 4.81
N PRO A 368 22.89 3.56 5.13
CA PRO A 368 23.98 3.23 4.21
C PRO A 368 23.55 2.63 2.87
N CYS A 369 22.50 1.77 2.89
CA CYS A 369 22.01 1.06 1.72
C CYS A 369 20.49 1.02 1.76
N TRP A 370 19.83 1.59 0.75
CA TRP A 370 18.37 1.60 0.67
C TRP A 370 17.90 1.68 -0.79
N VAL A 371 16.65 1.31 -1.00
CA VAL A 371 16.00 1.39 -2.31
C VAL A 371 14.70 2.18 -2.21
N GLU A 372 14.39 2.85 -3.32
CA GLU A 372 13.09 3.46 -3.54
C GLU A 372 12.38 2.68 -4.65
N ILE A 373 11.15 2.22 -4.36
CA ILE A 373 10.34 1.41 -5.25
C ILE A 373 9.17 2.26 -5.71
N HIS A 374 9.12 2.56 -7.01
CA HIS A 374 8.03 3.29 -7.65
C HIS A 374 7.07 2.32 -8.30
N LEU A 375 5.80 2.35 -7.90
CA LEU A 375 4.75 1.50 -8.45
C LEU A 375 4.15 2.16 -9.69
N ASN A 376 4.56 1.70 -10.87
CA ASN A 376 4.26 2.36 -12.14
C ASN A 376 2.76 2.35 -12.49
N GLY A 377 2.03 1.27 -12.20
CA GLY A 377 0.60 1.18 -12.45
C GLY A 377 -0.22 2.25 -11.72
N PRO A 378 -0.14 2.30 -10.38
CA PRO A 378 -0.78 3.35 -9.59
C PRO A 378 -0.35 4.76 -9.98
N LEU A 379 0.95 4.99 -10.25
CA LEU A 379 1.46 6.31 -10.67
C LEU A 379 0.86 6.75 -12.00
N GLN A 380 0.85 5.89 -13.02
CA GLN A 380 0.26 6.20 -14.32
C GLN A 380 -1.25 6.40 -14.23
N TRP A 381 -1.93 5.65 -13.37
CA TRP A 381 -3.35 5.84 -13.15
C TRP A 381 -3.64 7.20 -12.52
N LEU A 382 -2.87 7.55 -11.49
CA LEU A 382 -2.96 8.84 -10.82
C LEU A 382 -2.70 10.01 -11.79
N ASP A 383 -1.68 9.89 -12.63
CA ASP A 383 -1.34 10.91 -13.65
C ASP A 383 -2.50 11.12 -14.63
N ARG A 384 -3.15 10.04 -15.09
CA ARG A 384 -4.34 10.15 -15.93
C ARG A 384 -5.51 10.81 -15.22
N VAL A 385 -5.71 10.54 -13.92
CA VAL A 385 -6.74 11.21 -13.12
C VAL A 385 -6.43 12.70 -12.99
N LEU A 386 -5.21 13.06 -12.65
CA LEU A 386 -4.77 14.46 -12.54
C LEU A 386 -4.92 15.21 -13.87
N THR A 387 -4.57 14.56 -14.99
CA THR A 387 -4.74 15.13 -16.34
C THR A 387 -6.22 15.43 -16.63
N GLN A 388 -7.14 14.56 -16.20
CA GLN A 388 -8.58 14.79 -16.36
C GLN A 388 -9.14 15.88 -15.43
N MET A 389 -8.51 16.10 -14.28
CA MET A 389 -8.88 17.18 -13.34
C MET A 389 -8.46 18.56 -13.84
N GLY A 390 -7.49 18.66 -14.75
CA GLY A 390 -6.98 19.91 -15.31
C GLY A 390 -5.84 20.51 -14.50
N THR A 391 -5.60 21.81 -14.67
CA THR A 391 -4.49 22.52 -14.01
C THR A 391 -4.76 22.77 -12.52
N PRO A 392 -3.74 22.67 -11.66
CA PRO A 392 -3.88 23.02 -10.25
C PRO A 392 -4.21 24.51 -10.07
N ARG A 393 -5.00 24.83 -9.04
CA ARG A 393 -5.33 26.22 -8.71
C ARG A 393 -4.12 26.99 -8.20
N ASN A 394 -3.23 26.30 -7.50
CA ASN A 394 -1.99 26.88 -6.98
C ASN A 394 -0.79 26.21 -7.66
N PRO A 395 0.29 26.96 -7.94
CA PRO A 395 1.50 26.36 -8.47
C PRO A 395 2.03 25.32 -7.48
N ILE A 396 2.18 24.08 -7.94
CA ILE A 396 2.76 23.00 -7.15
C ILE A 396 4.27 23.18 -7.19
N SER A 397 4.87 23.53 -6.06
CA SER A 397 6.32 23.49 -5.92
C SER A 397 6.72 22.01 -5.79
N SER A 398 7.48 21.51 -6.75
CA SER A 398 8.16 20.23 -6.63
C SER A 398 9.33 20.39 -5.64
N VAL A 399 9.02 20.36 -4.36
CA VAL A 399 10.04 20.14 -3.33
C VAL A 399 10.10 18.62 -3.13
N SER A 400 11.12 18.03 -3.74
CA SER A 400 11.52 16.64 -3.57
C SER A 400 12.10 16.40 -2.19
#